data_e4c90e8da279034b2b429ad4e0432dac
#
_entry.id   e4c90e8da279034b2b429ad4e0432dac
#
_cell.length_a   1.000
_cell.length_b   1.000
_cell.length_c   1.000
_cell.angle_alpha   90.00
_cell.angle_beta   90.00
_cell.angle_gamma   90.00
#
_symmetry.space_group_name_H-M   'P 1'
#
loop_
_entity.id
_entity.type
_entity.pdbx_description
1 polymer ?
#
loop_
_entity_poly.entity_id
_entity_poly.type
_entity_poly.pdbx_seq_one_letter_code
_entity_poly.pdbx_strand_id
1 'polypeptide(L)'
;MYKRQIPDHTLFGEYPEKIPESEIKPTGESGEIVLSRVVIPEYVVVHDGAPTDSTARDYYVRYRDYIKNVACSEIYATWPDTAIRANILAIMSFTLNRVYTEWYRNKGYDFTITSSTAYDHKWIYGRNIFDSISLVVDEIFADYLSRPNVKQPILTQYCDGNRVSCPNWMSQWGSKNLADQGYSTIQILRNYYGDNMYINTAEEISGIPSSWPGYDLTIG
;
A
#
# COMPACT_ATOMS: atom_id res chain seq x y z
N MET A 1 13.78 -18.25 17.22
CA MET A 1 13.72 -19.04 15.95
C MET A 1 12.77 -18.29 15.02
N TYR A 2 13.29 -17.49 14.09
CA TYR A 2 12.46 -16.73 13.16
C TYR A 2 11.78 -17.72 12.21
N LYS A 3 10.46 -17.82 12.28
CA LYS A 3 9.71 -18.56 11.27
C LYS A 3 9.97 -17.88 9.93
N ARG A 4 10.57 -18.61 9.02
CA ARG A 4 10.83 -18.16 7.65
C ARG A 4 9.48 -17.84 7.02
N GLN A 5 9.20 -16.57 6.85
CA GLN A 5 8.00 -16.12 6.18
C GLN A 5 8.24 -16.31 4.69
N ILE A 6 7.62 -17.31 4.11
CA ILE A 6 7.61 -17.49 2.66
C ILE A 6 6.39 -16.77 2.17
N PRO A 7 6.53 -15.69 1.37
CA PRO A 7 5.38 -15.16 0.65
C PRO A 7 4.77 -16.33 -0.11
N ASP A 8 3.51 -16.61 0.15
CA ASP A 8 2.83 -17.71 -0.53
C ASP A 8 2.47 -17.27 -1.94
N HIS A 9 3.40 -17.45 -2.86
CA HIS A 9 3.25 -17.07 -4.26
C HIS A 9 2.16 -17.89 -4.97
N THR A 10 1.69 -18.97 -4.36
CA THR A 10 0.59 -19.77 -4.92
C THR A 10 -0.76 -19.10 -4.68
N LEU A 11 -0.84 -18.16 -3.73
CA LEU A 11 -2.03 -17.36 -3.44
C LEU A 11 -2.10 -16.07 -4.27
N PHE A 12 -1.06 -15.71 -5.00
CA PHE A 12 -1.14 -14.66 -6.00
C PHE A 12 -1.94 -15.25 -7.17
N GLY A 13 -3.25 -15.08 -7.11
CA GLY A 13 -4.11 -15.21 -8.27
C GLY A 13 -3.62 -14.32 -9.40
N GLU A 14 -4.32 -14.27 -10.49
CA GLU A 14 -4.00 -13.36 -11.58
C GLU A 14 -3.74 -11.97 -11.02
N TYR A 15 -2.58 -11.39 -11.40
CA TYR A 15 -2.27 -10.02 -11.01
C TYR A 15 -3.34 -9.09 -11.51
N PRO A 16 -3.74 -8.07 -10.73
CA PRO A 16 -4.74 -7.14 -11.17
C PRO A 16 -4.31 -6.48 -12.47
N GLU A 17 -5.27 -6.17 -13.30
CA GLU A 17 -5.09 -5.19 -14.35
C GLU A 17 -4.61 -3.89 -13.68
N LYS A 18 -3.33 -3.62 -13.79
CA LYS A 18 -2.72 -2.48 -13.14
C LYS A 18 -2.83 -1.29 -14.05
N ILE A 19 -3.49 -0.27 -13.57
CA ILE A 19 -3.61 1.00 -14.26
C ILE A 19 -2.21 1.62 -14.30
N PRO A 20 -1.63 1.86 -15.49
CA PRO A 20 -0.37 2.59 -15.60
C PRO A 20 -0.49 3.92 -14.86
N GLU A 21 0.55 4.32 -14.15
CA GLU A 21 0.53 5.58 -13.40
C GLU A 21 0.21 6.80 -14.29
N SER A 22 0.61 6.73 -15.57
CA SER A 22 0.29 7.74 -16.59
C SER A 22 -1.20 7.85 -16.92
N GLU A 23 -1.99 6.82 -16.60
CA GLU A 23 -3.44 6.80 -16.80
C GLU A 23 -4.21 7.16 -15.53
N ILE A 24 -3.52 7.31 -14.40
CA ILE A 24 -4.12 7.84 -13.18
C ILE A 24 -4.32 9.34 -13.39
N LYS A 25 -5.52 9.69 -13.84
CA LYS A 25 -5.87 11.08 -14.03
C LYS A 25 -5.78 11.85 -12.72
N PRO A 26 -5.32 13.11 -12.78
CA PRO A 26 -5.46 14.01 -11.64
C PRO A 26 -6.91 14.02 -11.20
N THR A 27 -7.10 13.72 -9.94
CA THR A 27 -8.42 13.64 -9.33
C THR A 27 -9.11 15.01 -9.38
N GLY A 28 -10.31 15.06 -9.89
CA GLY A 28 -11.12 16.27 -10.03
C GLY A 28 -11.56 16.59 -11.45
N GLU A 29 -10.92 16.06 -12.48
CA GLU A 29 -11.32 16.33 -13.87
C GLU A 29 -12.45 15.42 -14.37
N SER A 30 -12.69 14.28 -13.70
CA SER A 30 -13.69 13.28 -14.12
C SER A 30 -14.97 13.28 -13.30
N GLY A 31 -15.15 14.21 -12.34
CA GLY A 31 -16.29 14.25 -11.43
C GLY A 31 -16.20 13.25 -10.26
N GLU A 32 -15.09 12.55 -10.12
CA GLU A 32 -14.82 11.69 -8.97
C GLU A 32 -14.54 12.51 -7.71
N ILE A 33 -15.02 12.02 -6.58
CA ILE A 33 -14.80 12.65 -5.27
C ILE A 33 -13.48 12.11 -4.70
N VAL A 34 -12.59 13.03 -4.30
CA VAL A 34 -11.32 12.68 -3.65
C VAL A 34 -11.11 13.52 -2.42
N LEU A 35 -10.21 13.08 -1.54
CA LEU A 35 -9.84 13.85 -0.36
C LEU A 35 -9.14 15.16 -0.76
N SER A 36 -9.32 16.20 0.04
CA SER A 36 -8.67 17.50 -0.20
C SER A 36 -7.15 17.46 0.05
N ARG A 37 -6.70 16.51 0.86
CA ARG A 37 -5.29 16.32 1.24
C ARG A 37 -5.00 14.85 1.53
N VAL A 38 -3.72 14.48 1.51
CA VAL A 38 -3.28 13.16 1.95
C VAL A 38 -3.26 13.13 3.47
N VAL A 39 -3.87 12.10 4.05
CA VAL A 39 -3.92 11.89 5.51
C VAL A 39 -3.63 10.43 5.84
N ILE A 40 -3.09 10.19 7.03
CA ILE A 40 -2.99 8.85 7.59
C ILE A 40 -4.28 8.60 8.38
N PRO A 41 -5.17 7.71 7.92
CA PRO A 41 -6.40 7.42 8.65
C PRO A 41 -6.11 6.62 9.91
N GLU A 42 -6.96 6.75 10.93
CA GLU A 42 -6.87 5.87 12.10
C GLU A 42 -7.19 4.42 11.72
N TYR A 43 -8.20 4.23 10.87
CA TYR A 43 -8.65 2.92 10.39
C TYR A 43 -8.74 2.89 8.87
N VAL A 44 -8.52 1.71 8.32
CA VAL A 44 -8.91 1.33 6.97
C VAL A 44 -9.98 0.25 7.07
N VAL A 45 -10.94 0.27 6.16
CA VAL A 45 -11.94 -0.79 6.04
C VAL A 45 -11.43 -1.78 5.02
N VAL A 46 -11.11 -2.98 5.47
CA VAL A 46 -10.59 -4.06 4.63
C VAL A 46 -11.73 -5.01 4.26
N HIS A 47 -12.02 -5.09 2.97
CA HIS A 47 -12.93 -6.09 2.42
C HIS A 47 -12.16 -7.40 2.20
N ASP A 48 -12.52 -8.45 2.96
CA ASP A 48 -11.76 -9.70 2.96
C ASP A 48 -12.18 -10.63 1.81
N GLY A 49 -11.95 -10.17 0.60
CA GLY A 49 -12.28 -10.87 -0.65
C GLY A 49 -12.13 -10.00 -1.88
N ALA A 50 -12.60 -10.51 -3.03
CA ALA A 50 -12.68 -9.70 -4.24
C ALA A 50 -13.75 -8.59 -4.08
N PRO A 51 -13.60 -7.44 -4.74
CA PRO A 51 -14.55 -6.32 -4.56
C PRO A 51 -16.02 -6.68 -4.82
N THR A 52 -16.26 -7.62 -5.73
CA THR A 52 -17.61 -8.06 -6.11
C THR A 52 -18.16 -9.19 -5.25
N ASP A 53 -17.38 -9.71 -4.31
CA ASP A 53 -17.83 -10.76 -3.40
C ASP A 53 -18.66 -10.15 -2.25
N SER A 54 -19.98 -10.12 -2.43
CA SER A 54 -20.90 -9.59 -1.43
C SER A 54 -21.02 -10.45 -0.16
N THR A 55 -20.40 -11.62 -0.11
CA THR A 55 -20.36 -12.49 1.07
C THR A 55 -19.15 -12.26 1.94
N ALA A 56 -18.13 -11.56 1.41
CA ALA A 56 -16.93 -11.23 2.14
C ALA A 56 -17.21 -10.24 3.27
N ARG A 57 -16.45 -10.36 4.36
CA ARG A 57 -16.58 -9.49 5.52
C ARG A 57 -15.73 -8.24 5.36
N ASP A 58 -16.22 -7.14 5.92
CA ASP A 58 -15.46 -5.91 6.08
C ASP A 58 -14.91 -5.83 7.51
N TYR A 59 -13.62 -5.53 7.61
CA TYR A 59 -12.93 -5.36 8.89
C TYR A 59 -12.41 -3.94 9.04
N TYR A 60 -12.70 -3.33 10.18
CA TYR A 60 -12.08 -2.07 10.59
C TYR A 60 -10.72 -2.38 11.21
N VAL A 61 -9.67 -2.02 10.50
CA VAL A 61 -8.29 -2.32 10.90
C VAL A 61 -7.54 -1.00 11.11
N ARG A 62 -6.82 -0.87 12.24
CA ARG A 62 -5.96 0.29 12.43
C ARG A 62 -4.94 0.37 11.29
N TYR A 63 -4.69 1.56 10.79
CA TYR A 63 -3.80 1.76 9.64
C TYR A 63 -2.44 1.07 9.83
N ARG A 64 -1.78 1.31 10.97
CA ARG A 64 -0.48 0.69 11.23
C ARG A 64 -0.57 -0.85 11.26
N ASP A 65 -1.60 -1.40 11.87
CA ASP A 65 -1.80 -2.85 11.95
C ASP A 65 -2.08 -3.46 10.57
N TYR A 66 -2.80 -2.72 9.70
CA TYR A 66 -2.97 -3.10 8.31
C TYR A 66 -1.63 -3.18 7.58
N ILE A 67 -0.80 -2.14 7.68
CA ILE A 67 0.52 -2.10 7.04
C ILE A 67 1.43 -3.21 7.56
N LYS A 68 1.47 -3.43 8.88
CA LYS A 68 2.24 -4.52 9.51
C LYS A 68 1.81 -5.88 8.99
N ASN A 69 0.51 -6.13 8.91
CA ASN A 69 -0.05 -7.38 8.42
C ASN A 69 0.34 -7.62 6.95
N VAL A 70 0.13 -6.64 6.08
CA VAL A 70 0.49 -6.74 4.66
C VAL A 70 1.99 -6.97 4.50
N ALA A 71 2.83 -6.20 5.17
CA ALA A 71 4.29 -6.36 5.09
C ALA A 71 4.71 -7.77 5.54
N CYS A 72 4.16 -8.25 6.65
CA CYS A 72 4.41 -9.62 7.11
C CYS A 72 3.89 -10.70 6.17
N SER A 73 2.95 -10.37 5.29
CA SER A 73 2.38 -11.30 4.31
C SER A 73 3.12 -11.28 2.97
N GLU A 74 3.81 -10.19 2.65
CA GLU A 74 4.38 -9.92 1.33
C GLU A 74 5.89 -10.12 1.27
N ILE A 75 6.62 -9.79 2.34
CA ILE A 75 8.10 -9.82 2.35
C ILE A 75 8.65 -10.61 3.54
N TYR A 76 9.95 -10.92 3.46
CA TYR A 76 10.64 -11.62 4.55
C TYR A 76 11.21 -10.65 5.58
N ALA A 77 10.96 -10.92 6.85
CA ALA A 77 11.52 -10.16 7.97
C ALA A 77 13.06 -10.27 8.08
N THR A 78 13.66 -11.20 7.35
CA THR A 78 15.12 -11.43 7.31
C THR A 78 15.83 -10.72 6.16
N TRP A 79 15.09 -9.99 5.33
CA TRP A 79 15.70 -9.20 4.26
C TRP A 79 16.51 -8.02 4.82
N PRO A 80 17.44 -7.45 4.03
CA PRO A 80 18.14 -6.23 4.42
C PRO A 80 17.16 -5.10 4.76
N ASP A 81 17.52 -4.29 5.74
CA ASP A 81 16.67 -3.18 6.24
C ASP A 81 16.23 -2.22 5.12
N THR A 82 17.12 -1.89 4.18
CA THR A 82 16.78 -0.99 3.07
C THR A 82 15.73 -1.58 2.13
N ALA A 83 15.71 -2.89 1.93
CA ALA A 83 14.67 -3.58 1.15
C ALA A 83 13.35 -3.63 1.92
N ILE A 84 13.39 -3.92 3.23
CA ILE A 84 12.19 -3.92 4.09
C ILE A 84 11.53 -2.55 4.05
N ARG A 85 12.29 -1.48 4.26
CA ARG A 85 11.78 -0.09 4.24
C ARG A 85 11.22 0.29 2.87
N ALA A 86 11.89 -0.08 1.78
CA ALA A 86 11.40 0.19 0.43
C ALA A 86 10.05 -0.49 0.16
N ASN A 87 9.89 -1.75 0.55
CA ASN A 87 8.62 -2.48 0.40
C ASN A 87 7.52 -1.90 1.29
N ILE A 88 7.82 -1.56 2.54
CA ILE A 88 6.85 -0.94 3.45
C ILE A 88 6.38 0.42 2.91
N LEU A 89 7.30 1.25 2.42
CA LEU A 89 6.95 2.54 1.80
C LEU A 89 6.06 2.35 0.56
N ALA A 90 6.33 1.35 -0.27
CA ALA A 90 5.48 1.01 -1.40
C ALA A 90 4.08 0.58 -0.95
N ILE A 91 3.97 -0.27 0.08
CA ILE A 91 2.68 -0.69 0.66
C ILE A 91 1.90 0.50 1.20
N MET A 92 2.57 1.40 1.95
CA MET A 92 1.94 2.59 2.51
C MET A 92 1.46 3.55 1.43
N SER A 93 2.30 3.84 0.44
CA SER A 93 1.93 4.75 -0.65
C SER A 93 0.75 4.21 -1.48
N PHE A 94 0.74 2.93 -1.78
CA PHE A 94 -0.39 2.27 -2.44
C PHE A 94 -1.67 2.40 -1.60
N THR A 95 -1.59 2.11 -0.31
CA THR A 95 -2.74 2.21 0.60
C THR A 95 -3.28 3.63 0.66
N LEU A 96 -2.39 4.62 0.80
CA LEU A 96 -2.79 6.03 0.84
C LEU A 96 -3.31 6.55 -0.50
N ASN A 97 -2.87 5.99 -1.61
CA ASN A 97 -3.49 6.25 -2.90
C ASN A 97 -4.96 5.81 -2.91
N ARG A 98 -5.25 4.61 -2.41
CA ARG A 98 -6.64 4.11 -2.29
C ARG A 98 -7.50 4.98 -1.37
N VAL A 99 -6.93 5.42 -0.25
CA VAL A 99 -7.60 6.34 0.70
C VAL A 99 -7.86 7.70 0.05
N TYR A 100 -6.83 8.32 -0.50
CA TYR A 100 -6.91 9.66 -1.08
C TYR A 100 -7.88 9.73 -2.26
N THR A 101 -7.85 8.74 -3.16
CA THR A 101 -8.69 8.70 -4.35
C THR A 101 -10.11 8.24 -4.08
N GLU A 102 -10.44 7.81 -2.87
CA GLU A 102 -11.73 7.18 -2.57
C GLU A 102 -12.06 6.07 -3.57
N TRP A 103 -11.06 5.28 -3.95
CA TRP A 103 -11.07 4.40 -5.11
C TRP A 103 -12.29 3.48 -5.18
N TYR A 104 -12.57 2.78 -4.08
CA TYR A 104 -13.71 1.86 -4.03
C TYR A 104 -15.03 2.57 -3.79
N ARG A 105 -15.05 3.64 -3.01
CA ARG A 105 -16.26 4.40 -2.74
C ARG A 105 -16.79 5.10 -3.98
N ASN A 106 -15.92 5.60 -4.86
CA ASN A 106 -16.30 6.11 -6.18
C ASN A 106 -16.93 5.05 -7.09
N LYS A 107 -16.76 3.76 -6.77
CA LYS A 107 -17.37 2.63 -7.46
C LYS A 107 -18.62 2.09 -6.76
N GLY A 108 -19.07 2.75 -5.68
CA GLY A 108 -20.26 2.36 -4.93
C GLY A 108 -20.04 1.32 -3.84
N TYR A 109 -18.78 1.08 -3.45
CA TYR A 109 -18.43 0.17 -2.35
C TYR A 109 -18.17 0.94 -1.05
N ASP A 110 -18.41 0.31 0.10
CA ASP A 110 -18.27 0.92 1.44
C ASP A 110 -16.97 0.53 2.15
N PHE A 111 -15.93 0.15 1.42
CA PHE A 111 -14.63 -0.22 1.99
C PHE A 111 -13.48 0.56 1.35
N THR A 112 -12.34 0.58 2.05
CA THR A 112 -11.15 1.32 1.63
C THR A 112 -10.29 0.52 0.65
N ILE A 113 -10.11 -0.77 0.95
CA ILE A 113 -9.15 -1.65 0.26
C ILE A 113 -9.59 -3.09 0.42
N THR A 114 -9.08 -3.97 -0.45
CA THR A 114 -9.39 -5.41 -0.36
C THR A 114 -8.19 -6.21 0.13
N SER A 115 -8.45 -7.43 0.63
CA SER A 115 -7.43 -8.44 0.91
C SER A 115 -7.00 -9.23 -0.34
N SER A 116 -7.61 -8.94 -1.48
CA SER A 116 -7.35 -9.65 -2.72
C SER A 116 -6.09 -9.15 -3.41
N THR A 117 -5.13 -10.04 -3.59
CA THR A 117 -3.89 -9.74 -4.34
C THR A 117 -4.14 -9.43 -5.81
N ALA A 118 -5.30 -9.83 -6.32
CA ALA A 118 -5.73 -9.47 -7.67
C ALA A 118 -6.06 -7.97 -7.81
N TYR A 119 -6.34 -7.27 -6.71
CA TYR A 119 -6.72 -5.86 -6.73
C TYR A 119 -5.82 -4.96 -5.89
N ASP A 120 -5.39 -5.44 -4.71
CA ASP A 120 -4.64 -4.64 -3.74
C ASP A 120 -3.49 -5.45 -3.13
N HIS A 121 -3.57 -5.73 -1.82
CA HIS A 121 -2.52 -6.35 -1.04
C HIS A 121 -2.97 -7.69 -0.44
N LYS A 122 -2.01 -8.53 -0.11
CA LYS A 122 -2.22 -9.70 0.71
C LYS A 122 -2.35 -9.30 2.17
N TRP A 123 -3.57 -9.25 2.66
CA TRP A 123 -3.90 -9.11 4.07
C TRP A 123 -4.54 -10.40 4.58
N ILE A 124 -4.15 -10.87 5.76
CA ILE A 124 -4.63 -12.13 6.32
C ILE A 124 -5.16 -11.88 7.72
N TYR A 125 -6.46 -12.14 7.95
CA TYR A 125 -7.05 -12.02 9.26
C TYR A 125 -6.30 -12.86 10.31
N GLY A 126 -5.96 -12.25 11.45
CA GLY A 126 -5.30 -12.92 12.56
C GLY A 126 -3.83 -13.29 12.33
N ARG A 127 -3.18 -12.70 11.33
CA ARG A 127 -1.77 -12.96 11.06
C ARG A 127 -0.85 -12.54 12.20
N ASN A 128 0.13 -13.38 12.50
CA ASN A 128 1.23 -13.03 13.40
C ASN A 128 2.12 -11.95 12.79
N ILE A 129 2.43 -10.94 13.59
CA ILE A 129 3.29 -9.82 13.21
C ILE A 129 4.69 -10.05 13.75
N PHE A 130 5.72 -9.86 12.90
CA PHE A 130 7.12 -9.93 13.31
C PHE A 130 7.55 -8.60 13.92
N ASP A 131 8.23 -8.67 15.08
CA ASP A 131 8.66 -7.47 15.81
C ASP A 131 9.53 -6.53 14.96
N SER A 132 10.45 -7.07 14.16
CA SER A 132 11.31 -6.28 13.30
C SER A 132 10.53 -5.50 12.24
N ILE A 133 9.49 -6.07 11.66
CA ILE A 133 8.60 -5.39 10.72
C ILE A 133 7.76 -4.34 11.46
N SER A 134 7.22 -4.70 12.62
CA SER A 134 6.40 -3.80 13.45
C SER A 134 7.17 -2.52 13.81
N LEU A 135 8.42 -2.65 14.23
CA LEU A 135 9.28 -1.52 14.58
C LEU A 135 9.52 -0.58 13.38
N VAL A 136 9.80 -1.12 12.21
CA VAL A 136 10.00 -0.30 11.01
C VAL A 136 8.71 0.45 10.65
N VAL A 137 7.56 -0.22 10.68
CA VAL A 137 6.28 0.45 10.39
C VAL A 137 6.01 1.58 11.39
N ASP A 138 6.23 1.35 12.68
CA ASP A 138 6.02 2.38 13.71
C ASP A 138 6.97 3.58 13.55
N GLU A 139 8.15 3.36 12.97
CA GLU A 139 9.12 4.44 12.70
C GLU A 139 8.71 5.31 11.50
N ILE A 140 8.14 4.72 10.44
CA ILE A 140 7.91 5.42 9.17
C ILE A 140 6.43 5.49 8.74
N PHE A 141 5.48 5.16 9.60
CA PHE A 141 4.07 5.00 9.25
C PHE A 141 3.40 6.20 8.58
N ALA A 142 3.94 7.40 8.78
CA ALA A 142 3.40 8.63 8.21
C ALA A 142 3.93 8.96 6.82
N ASP A 143 4.89 8.18 6.32
CA ASP A 143 5.57 8.45 5.06
C ASP A 143 4.85 7.81 3.87
N TYR A 144 4.95 8.45 2.73
CA TYR A 144 4.45 7.95 1.45
C TYR A 144 5.26 8.50 0.29
N LEU A 145 5.05 7.99 -0.90
CA LEU A 145 5.80 8.38 -2.09
C LEU A 145 5.01 9.38 -2.92
N SER A 146 5.69 10.43 -3.35
CA SER A 146 5.13 11.56 -4.08
C SER A 146 5.93 11.89 -5.33
N ARG A 147 5.25 12.56 -6.27
CA ARG A 147 5.91 13.26 -7.40
C ARG A 147 5.75 14.76 -7.27
N PRO A 148 6.68 15.56 -7.82
CA PRO A 148 6.57 17.02 -7.81
C PRO A 148 5.25 17.48 -8.45
N ASN A 149 4.57 18.42 -7.79
CA ASN A 149 3.33 19.04 -8.24
C ASN A 149 2.11 18.11 -8.35
N VAL A 150 2.19 16.90 -7.79
CA VAL A 150 1.09 15.93 -7.73
C VAL A 150 0.73 15.69 -6.28
N LYS A 151 -0.51 15.97 -5.88
CA LYS A 151 -0.99 15.70 -4.51
C LYS A 151 -1.20 14.22 -4.25
N GLN A 152 -1.66 13.49 -5.25
CA GLN A 152 -1.98 12.08 -5.15
C GLN A 152 -0.73 11.27 -4.80
N PRO A 153 -0.78 10.39 -3.77
CA PRO A 153 0.27 9.44 -3.51
C PRO A 153 0.53 8.55 -4.74
N ILE A 154 1.78 8.21 -5.00
CA ILE A 154 2.10 7.29 -6.08
C ILE A 154 1.39 5.96 -5.83
N LEU A 155 0.72 5.43 -6.85
CA LEU A 155 0.20 4.07 -6.85
C LEU A 155 1.36 3.09 -7.05
N THR A 156 2.02 2.76 -5.96
CA THR A 156 3.25 1.96 -5.92
C THR A 156 2.96 0.48 -6.08
N GLN A 157 2.69 0.09 -7.28
CA GLN A 157 2.46 -1.31 -7.62
C GLN A 157 3.76 -2.12 -7.54
N TYR A 158 3.63 -3.38 -7.17
CA TYR A 158 4.76 -4.32 -7.09
C TYR A 158 4.32 -5.74 -7.44
N CYS A 159 5.29 -6.59 -7.75
CA CYS A 159 5.11 -8.03 -7.87
C CYS A 159 6.29 -8.75 -7.23
N ASP A 160 6.26 -10.09 -7.15
CA ASP A 160 7.37 -10.83 -6.57
C ASP A 160 8.67 -10.68 -7.37
N GLY A 161 8.58 -10.64 -8.69
CA GLY A 161 9.72 -10.49 -9.59
C GLY A 161 10.61 -11.73 -9.71
N ASN A 162 10.18 -12.84 -9.13
CA ASN A 162 10.90 -14.11 -9.19
C ASN A 162 10.18 -15.13 -10.10
N ARG A 163 8.88 -15.30 -9.93
CA ARG A 163 8.05 -16.19 -10.76
C ARG A 163 7.37 -15.45 -11.90
N VAL A 164 7.17 -14.15 -11.73
CA VAL A 164 6.49 -13.28 -12.69
C VAL A 164 7.37 -12.07 -12.97
N SER A 165 7.48 -11.70 -14.24
CA SER A 165 8.14 -10.46 -14.64
C SER A 165 7.29 -9.26 -14.24
N CYS A 166 7.89 -8.29 -13.58
CA CYS A 166 7.22 -7.04 -13.20
C CYS A 166 7.47 -5.98 -14.27
N PRO A 167 6.51 -5.71 -15.18
CA PRO A 167 6.68 -4.61 -16.11
C PRO A 167 6.47 -3.29 -15.36
N ASN A 168 7.30 -2.35 -15.33
CA ASN A 168 7.13 -1.00 -14.75
C ASN A 168 6.74 -0.94 -13.26
N TRP A 169 6.90 -2.02 -12.51
CA TRP A 169 6.61 -2.08 -11.07
C TRP A 169 7.81 -2.54 -10.29
N MET A 170 7.78 -2.31 -8.97
CA MET A 170 8.83 -2.82 -8.12
C MET A 170 8.80 -4.35 -8.08
N SER A 171 9.94 -4.97 -8.36
CA SER A 171 10.20 -6.37 -8.05
C SER A 171 10.58 -6.48 -6.57
N GLN A 172 9.82 -7.24 -5.78
CA GLN A 172 10.13 -7.45 -4.37
C GLN A 172 11.49 -8.15 -4.19
N TRP A 173 11.75 -9.23 -4.92
CA TRP A 173 13.06 -9.89 -4.93
C TRP A 173 14.15 -9.01 -5.54
N GLY A 174 13.83 -8.21 -6.55
CA GLY A 174 14.74 -7.23 -7.11
C GLY A 174 15.15 -6.17 -6.09
N SER A 175 14.23 -5.70 -5.26
CA SER A 175 14.53 -4.77 -4.17
C SER A 175 15.52 -5.37 -3.15
N LYS A 176 15.34 -6.64 -2.81
CA LYS A 176 16.26 -7.38 -1.95
C LYS A 176 17.65 -7.50 -2.61
N ASN A 177 17.72 -7.81 -3.89
CA ASN A 177 19.00 -7.92 -4.61
C ASN A 177 19.74 -6.57 -4.68
N LEU A 178 19.02 -5.46 -4.90
CA LEU A 178 19.61 -4.12 -4.87
C LEU A 178 20.12 -3.75 -3.47
N ALA A 179 19.36 -4.10 -2.43
CA ALA A 179 19.78 -3.91 -1.05
C ALA A 179 21.06 -4.70 -0.72
N ASP A 180 21.17 -5.94 -1.18
CA ASP A 180 22.38 -6.77 -1.04
C ASP A 180 23.60 -6.14 -1.75
N GLN A 181 23.37 -5.33 -2.79
CA GLN A 181 24.40 -4.57 -3.50
C GLN A 181 24.72 -3.22 -2.84
N GLY A 182 24.11 -2.90 -1.70
CA GLY A 182 24.36 -1.68 -0.96
C GLY A 182 23.49 -0.47 -1.37
N TYR A 183 22.42 -0.68 -2.13
CA TYR A 183 21.50 0.39 -2.48
C TYR A 183 20.75 0.88 -1.23
N SER A 184 20.62 2.19 -1.11
CA SER A 184 19.75 2.80 -0.09
C SER A 184 18.27 2.61 -0.43
N THR A 185 17.41 2.79 0.56
CA THR A 185 15.95 2.71 0.37
C THR A 185 15.46 3.60 -0.77
N ILE A 186 15.92 4.86 -0.81
CA ILE A 186 15.50 5.80 -1.86
C ILE A 186 16.05 5.41 -3.24
N GLN A 187 17.26 4.87 -3.30
CA GLN A 187 17.83 4.38 -4.56
C GLN A 187 17.04 3.18 -5.10
N ILE A 188 16.64 2.26 -4.23
CA ILE A 188 15.79 1.13 -4.59
C ILE A 188 14.47 1.62 -5.16
N LEU A 189 13.78 2.50 -4.45
CA LEU A 189 12.48 3.03 -4.87
C LEU A 189 12.57 3.81 -6.18
N ARG A 190 13.59 4.65 -6.35
CA ARG A 190 13.79 5.41 -7.59
C ARG A 190 14.15 4.54 -8.78
N ASN A 191 14.82 3.41 -8.55
CA ASN A 191 15.10 2.43 -9.61
C ASN A 191 13.80 1.91 -10.27
N TYR A 192 12.72 1.78 -9.51
CA TYR A 192 11.44 1.26 -10.00
C TYR A 192 10.40 2.32 -10.31
N TYR A 193 10.38 3.42 -9.55
CA TYR A 193 9.33 4.44 -9.64
C TYR A 193 9.82 5.77 -10.23
N GLY A 194 11.10 5.87 -10.60
CA GLY A 194 11.67 7.03 -11.29
C GLY A 194 12.39 8.01 -10.37
N ASP A 195 13.29 8.78 -10.98
CA ASP A 195 14.22 9.68 -10.26
C ASP A 195 13.52 10.88 -9.61
N ASN A 196 12.34 11.25 -10.08
CA ASN A 196 11.57 12.36 -9.53
C ASN A 196 10.70 11.97 -8.33
N MET A 197 10.72 10.69 -7.93
CA MET A 197 10.03 10.23 -6.73
C MET A 197 10.74 10.75 -5.48
N TYR A 198 9.96 11.21 -4.51
CA TYR A 198 10.47 11.59 -3.19
C TYR A 198 9.54 11.11 -2.07
N ILE A 199 10.07 11.05 -0.85
CA ILE A 199 9.32 10.66 0.35
C ILE A 199 8.67 11.91 0.93
N ASN A 200 7.38 11.84 1.16
CA ASN A 200 6.59 12.87 1.82
C ASN A 200 5.96 12.31 3.10
N THR A 201 5.49 13.19 3.96
CA THR A 201 4.87 12.83 5.24
C THR A 201 3.46 13.41 5.31
N ALA A 202 2.50 12.62 5.78
CA ALA A 202 1.12 13.03 5.97
C ALA A 202 0.77 13.14 7.45
N GLU A 203 -0.28 13.92 7.74
CA GLU A 203 -0.83 14.07 9.08
C GLU A 203 -1.73 12.87 9.41
N GLU A 204 -1.61 12.38 10.65
CA GLU A 204 -2.50 11.36 11.20
C GLU A 204 -3.81 12.02 11.65
N ILE A 205 -4.94 11.40 11.30
CA ILE A 205 -6.27 11.87 11.71
C ILE A 205 -7.02 10.80 12.48
N SER A 206 -8.06 11.20 13.21
CA SER A 206 -8.97 10.27 13.87
C SER A 206 -9.99 9.69 12.89
N GLY A 207 -10.37 8.43 13.09
CA GLY A 207 -11.41 7.76 12.33
C GLY A 207 -11.05 7.43 10.89
N ILE A 208 -12.05 7.44 10.02
CA ILE A 208 -11.94 7.14 8.59
C ILE A 208 -12.21 8.41 7.81
N PRO A 209 -11.25 8.92 7.03
CA PRO A 209 -11.49 10.09 6.21
C PRO A 209 -12.42 9.75 5.05
N SER A 210 -13.31 10.66 4.72
CA SER A 210 -14.09 10.60 3.49
C SER A 210 -14.46 12.00 3.02
N SER A 211 -14.47 12.20 1.71
CA SER A 211 -15.00 13.38 1.06
C SER A 211 -16.51 13.30 0.84
N TRP A 212 -17.14 12.16 1.13
CA TRP A 212 -18.55 11.93 0.90
C TRP A 212 -19.42 12.63 1.95
N PRO A 213 -20.58 13.16 1.54
CA PRO A 213 -21.53 13.77 2.47
C PRO A 213 -21.92 12.79 3.60
N GLY A 214 -21.85 13.25 4.84
CA GLY A 214 -22.16 12.45 6.03
C GLY A 214 -20.98 11.74 6.69
N TYR A 215 -19.79 11.83 6.09
CA TYR A 215 -18.54 11.45 6.75
C TYR A 215 -17.82 12.73 7.20
N ASP A 216 -17.81 12.97 8.50
CA ASP A 216 -17.01 14.06 9.06
C ASP A 216 -15.53 13.67 9.05
N LEU A 217 -14.73 14.49 8.39
CA LEU A 217 -13.29 14.54 8.63
C LEU A 217 -13.09 15.13 10.03
N THR A 218 -13.23 14.29 11.05
CA THR A 218 -12.87 14.70 12.40
C THR A 218 -11.35 14.72 12.45
N ILE A 219 -10.84 15.91 12.31
CA ILE A 219 -9.42 16.19 12.58
C ILE A 219 -9.32 16.28 14.09
N GLY A 220 -8.70 15.26 14.69
CA GLY A 220 -8.37 15.31 16.12
C GLY A 220 -7.27 16.29 16.41
#